data_128709376360e1cef6cd35ceacb69fbc
#
_entry.id   128709376360e1cef6cd35ceacb69fbc
#
_cell.length_a   1.000
_cell.length_b   1.000
_cell.length_c   1.000
_cell.angle_alpha   90.00
_cell.angle_beta   90.00
_cell.angle_gamma   90.00
#
_symmetry.space_group_name_H-M   'P 1'
#
loop_
_entity.id
_entity.type
_entity.pdbx_description
1 polymer ?
#
loop_
_entity_poly.entity_id
_entity_poly.type
_entity_poly.pdbx_seq_one_letter_code
_entity_poly.pdbx_strand_id
1 'polypeptide(L)'
;MREVIKILKFQIGEFVIFGSLALYLHGLLDDYNHKEIDIMVDLHDEKLLAIQDDIIITPVNAFGAKQAGYRINGVYIDVFNRELPDFDTIVVDGLIVRIITLSALKQHYLSLDMNTIGGHDKFKQKIMTRINLFK
;
A
#
# COMPACT_ATOMS: atom_id res chain seq x y z
N MET A 1 13.79 -7.10 -0.71
CA MET A 1 12.75 -6.57 0.20
C MET A 1 13.34 -5.77 1.36
N ARG A 2 14.28 -6.34 2.09
CA ARG A 2 14.89 -5.67 3.25
C ARG A 2 15.47 -4.28 2.92
N GLU A 3 16.26 -4.17 1.87
CA GLU A 3 16.89 -2.89 1.50
C GLU A 3 15.86 -1.83 1.11
N VAL A 4 14.81 -2.22 0.42
CA VAL A 4 13.73 -1.31 0.02
C VAL A 4 13.00 -0.79 1.27
N ILE A 5 12.69 -1.66 2.22
CA ILE A 5 12.04 -1.28 3.48
C ILE A 5 12.94 -0.34 4.30
N LYS A 6 14.23 -0.61 4.36
CA LYS A 6 15.19 0.28 5.06
C LYS A 6 15.19 1.67 4.45
N ILE A 7 15.23 1.76 3.13
CA ILE A 7 15.22 3.03 2.42
C ILE A 7 13.89 3.76 2.68
N LEU A 8 12.77 3.04 2.62
CA LEU A 8 11.45 3.64 2.91
C LEU A 8 11.40 4.19 4.34
N LYS A 9 11.86 3.44 5.32
CA LYS A 9 11.89 3.90 6.72
C LYS A 9 12.75 5.14 6.91
N PHE A 10 13.86 5.20 6.19
CA PHE A 10 14.73 6.37 6.24
C PHE A 10 14.11 7.59 5.58
N GLN A 11 13.52 7.43 4.41
CA GLN A 11 12.98 8.55 3.62
C GLN A 11 11.63 9.05 4.14
N ILE A 12 10.74 8.13 4.51
CA ILE A 12 9.35 8.45 4.87
C ILE A 12 9.15 8.48 6.38
N GLY A 13 9.84 7.62 7.10
CA GLY A 13 9.61 7.40 8.52
C GLY A 13 8.56 6.31 8.72
N GLU A 14 7.43 6.65 9.33
CA GLU A 14 6.40 5.68 9.63
C GLU A 14 5.42 5.51 8.48
N PHE A 15 5.10 4.27 8.15
CA PHE A 15 4.13 3.90 7.13
C PHE A 15 3.49 2.57 7.48
N VAL A 16 2.32 2.30 6.88
CA VAL A 16 1.60 1.04 7.05
C VAL A 16 1.57 0.34 5.69
N ILE A 17 2.05 -0.89 5.64
CA ILE A 17 2.00 -1.73 4.44
C ILE A 17 0.57 -2.23 4.26
N PHE A 18 0.03 -2.10 3.04
CA PHE A 18 -1.27 -2.67 2.69
C PHE A 18 -1.19 -3.33 1.30
N GLY A 19 -2.34 -3.66 0.71
CA GLY A 19 -2.38 -4.26 -0.63
C GLY A 19 -1.82 -5.66 -0.71
N SER A 20 -1.23 -6.01 -1.84
CA SER A 20 -0.78 -7.38 -2.13
C SER A 20 0.29 -7.87 -1.17
N LEU A 21 1.22 -7.01 -0.80
CA LEU A 21 2.27 -7.39 0.16
C LEU A 21 1.66 -7.72 1.52
N ALA A 22 0.68 -6.93 1.98
CA ALA A 22 -0.01 -7.22 3.24
C ALA A 22 -0.73 -8.56 3.18
N LEU A 23 -1.43 -8.86 2.09
CA LEU A 23 -2.09 -10.15 1.91
C LEU A 23 -1.08 -11.30 1.98
N TYR A 24 0.07 -11.15 1.34
CA TYR A 24 1.13 -12.15 1.37
C TYR A 24 1.68 -12.33 2.79
N LEU A 25 1.97 -11.24 3.49
CA LEU A 25 2.52 -11.29 4.84
C LEU A 25 1.53 -11.85 5.86
N HIS A 26 0.23 -11.69 5.63
CA HIS A 26 -0.82 -12.33 6.44
C HIS A 26 -1.09 -13.80 6.06
N GLY A 27 -0.42 -14.31 5.04
CA GLY A 27 -0.59 -15.70 4.61
C GLY A 27 -1.79 -15.96 3.71
N LEU A 28 -2.43 -14.93 3.17
CA LEU A 28 -3.58 -15.05 2.28
C LEU A 28 -3.20 -15.22 0.81
N LEU A 29 -1.97 -14.92 0.46
CA LEU A 29 -1.40 -15.17 -0.86
C LEU A 29 -0.18 -16.06 -0.72
N ASP A 30 -0.06 -17.04 -1.62
CA ASP A 30 1.08 -17.95 -1.63
C ASP A 30 2.33 -17.29 -2.20
N ASP A 31 2.15 -16.30 -3.04
CA ASP A 31 3.26 -15.61 -3.71
C ASP A 31 2.95 -14.11 -3.85
N TYR A 32 4.03 -13.36 -4.08
CA TYR A 32 4.00 -11.92 -4.26
C TYR A 32 5.08 -11.54 -5.26
N ASN A 33 4.75 -10.64 -6.19
CA ASN A 33 5.60 -10.37 -7.36
C ASN A 33 6.89 -9.60 -7.05
N HIS A 34 7.08 -9.07 -5.86
CA HIS A 34 8.26 -8.31 -5.41
C HIS A 34 8.56 -7.05 -6.24
N LYS A 35 7.61 -6.57 -7.05
CA LYS A 35 7.79 -5.40 -7.93
C LYS A 35 7.06 -4.16 -7.45
N GLU A 36 6.07 -4.32 -6.56
CA GLU A 36 5.24 -3.23 -6.07
C GLU A 36 5.04 -3.34 -4.57
N ILE A 37 5.07 -2.21 -3.89
CA ILE A 37 4.72 -2.09 -2.47
C ILE A 37 3.74 -0.96 -2.33
N ASP A 38 2.57 -1.23 -1.75
CA ASP A 38 1.58 -0.22 -1.42
C ASP A 38 1.72 0.16 0.04
N ILE A 39 1.86 1.44 0.33
CA ILE A 39 1.98 1.95 1.69
C ILE A 39 1.00 3.11 1.91
N MET A 40 0.52 3.21 3.13
CA MET A 40 -0.25 4.36 3.60
C MET A 40 0.61 5.19 4.55
N VAL A 41 0.56 6.51 4.37
CA VAL A 41 1.28 7.47 5.19
C VAL A 41 0.32 8.59 5.59
N ASP A 42 0.64 9.27 6.69
CA ASP A 42 -0.08 10.47 7.11
C ASP A 42 0.93 11.62 7.18
N LEU A 43 1.15 12.25 6.03
CA LEU A 43 2.16 13.29 5.85
C LEU A 43 1.55 14.55 5.26
N HIS A 44 2.19 15.69 5.51
CA HIS A 44 1.89 16.90 4.77
C HIS A 44 2.34 16.76 3.32
N ASP A 45 1.62 17.38 2.39
CA ASP A 45 1.92 17.31 0.95
C ASP A 45 3.36 17.75 0.64
N GLU A 46 3.85 18.78 1.30
CA GLU A 46 5.22 19.27 1.12
C GLU A 46 6.25 18.20 1.47
N LYS A 47 6.03 17.47 2.56
CA LYS A 47 6.93 16.39 2.98
C LYS A 47 6.88 15.23 1.98
N LEU A 48 5.70 14.92 1.47
CA LEU A 48 5.53 13.89 0.46
C LEU A 48 6.29 14.23 -0.81
N LEU A 49 6.20 15.47 -1.29
CA LEU A 49 6.93 15.95 -2.46
C LEU A 49 8.44 15.97 -2.26
N ALA A 50 8.90 16.18 -1.03
CA ALA A 50 10.32 16.26 -0.71
C ALA A 50 11.03 14.90 -0.67
N ILE A 51 10.31 13.79 -0.72
CA ILE A 51 10.88 12.44 -0.62
C ILE A 51 11.71 12.10 -1.87
N GLN A 52 11.20 12.43 -3.05
CA GLN A 52 11.84 12.15 -4.33
C GLN A 52 11.52 13.28 -5.31
N ASP A 53 12.51 13.62 -6.15
CA ASP A 53 12.34 14.70 -7.14
C ASP A 53 11.35 14.34 -8.23
N ASP A 54 11.18 13.06 -8.53
CA ASP A 54 10.31 12.56 -9.60
C ASP A 54 8.97 12.01 -9.11
N ILE A 55 8.61 12.27 -7.86
CA ILE A 55 7.33 11.81 -7.32
C ILE A 55 6.17 12.58 -7.98
N ILE A 56 5.15 11.85 -8.37
CA ILE A 56 3.94 12.42 -8.98
C ILE A 56 2.78 12.22 -8.01
N ILE A 57 2.20 13.32 -7.55
CA ILE A 57 1.01 13.29 -6.71
C ILE A 57 -0.22 13.42 -7.59
N THR A 58 -1.07 12.41 -7.56
CA THR A 58 -2.40 12.50 -8.14
C THR A 58 -3.37 13.12 -7.13
N PRO A 59 -4.47 13.75 -7.55
CA PRO A 59 -5.43 14.34 -6.61
C PRO A 59 -5.94 13.27 -5.63
N VAL A 60 -7.11 12.83 -5.69
CA VAL A 60 -7.65 11.82 -4.78
C VAL A 60 -7.96 10.57 -5.60
N ASN A 61 -7.53 9.40 -5.12
CA ASN A 61 -7.81 8.14 -5.78
C ASN A 61 -9.13 7.51 -5.28
N ALA A 62 -9.42 6.28 -5.74
CA ALA A 62 -10.63 5.55 -5.36
C ALA A 62 -10.72 5.24 -3.86
N PHE A 63 -9.61 5.36 -3.12
CA PHE A 63 -9.56 5.13 -1.67
C PHE A 63 -9.75 6.42 -0.86
N GLY A 64 -10.02 7.55 -1.52
CA GLY A 64 -10.15 8.83 -0.85
C GLY A 64 -8.83 9.43 -0.40
N ALA A 65 -7.72 9.00 -0.99
CA ALA A 65 -6.38 9.42 -0.60
C ALA A 65 -5.64 10.09 -1.75
N LYS A 66 -4.76 11.03 -1.45
CA LYS A 66 -3.78 11.53 -2.41
C LYS A 66 -2.75 10.44 -2.65
N GLN A 67 -2.39 10.22 -3.89
CA GLN A 67 -1.51 9.14 -4.30
C GLN A 67 -0.24 9.70 -4.94
N ALA A 68 0.88 9.09 -4.60
CA ALA A 68 2.17 9.37 -5.21
C ALA A 68 2.87 8.04 -5.50
N GLY A 69 3.77 8.04 -6.49
CA GLY A 69 4.51 6.85 -6.85
C GLY A 69 5.94 7.17 -7.19
N TYR A 70 6.84 6.27 -6.85
CA TYR A 70 8.26 6.37 -7.21
C TYR A 70 8.91 4.99 -7.14
N ARG A 71 10.17 4.89 -7.54
CA ARG A 71 10.89 3.61 -7.57
C ARG A 71 12.06 3.61 -6.61
N ILE A 72 12.27 2.47 -5.95
CA ILE A 72 13.45 2.20 -5.14
C ILE A 72 14.01 0.85 -5.59
N ASN A 73 15.23 0.82 -6.09
CA ASN A 73 15.91 -0.43 -6.52
C ASN A 73 15.03 -1.28 -7.45
N GLY A 74 14.31 -0.63 -8.37
CA GLY A 74 13.44 -1.33 -9.31
C GLY A 74 12.06 -1.71 -8.77
N VAL A 75 11.80 -1.48 -7.48
CA VAL A 75 10.49 -1.73 -6.88
C VAL A 75 9.65 -0.45 -6.96
N TYR A 76 8.44 -0.55 -7.47
CA TYR A 76 7.51 0.56 -7.51
C TYR A 76 6.83 0.72 -6.15
N ILE A 77 6.92 1.94 -5.62
CA ILE A 77 6.31 2.27 -4.33
C ILE A 77 5.09 3.15 -4.61
N ASP A 78 3.93 2.66 -4.22
CA ASP A 78 2.67 3.38 -4.37
C ASP A 78 2.27 3.92 -3.00
N VAL A 79 2.29 5.24 -2.87
CA VAL A 79 2.13 5.94 -1.59
C VAL A 79 0.74 6.57 -1.55
N PHE A 80 -0.06 6.15 -0.58
CA PHE A 80 -1.40 6.69 -0.34
C PHE A 80 -1.36 7.54 0.92
N ASN A 81 -1.55 8.85 0.77
CA ASN A 81 -1.49 9.80 1.88
C ASN A 81 -2.89 10.04 2.45
N ARG A 82 -3.14 9.48 3.61
CA ARG A 82 -4.42 9.57 4.33
C ARG A 82 -4.23 9.20 5.79
N GLU A 83 -5.31 9.32 6.59
CA GLU A 83 -5.31 8.81 7.97
C GLU A 83 -4.91 7.34 7.99
N LEU A 84 -4.01 6.97 8.89
CA LEU A 84 -3.50 5.60 8.97
C LEU A 84 -4.60 4.64 9.43
N PRO A 85 -4.70 3.44 8.80
CA PRO A 85 -5.61 2.40 9.24
C PRO A 85 -5.08 1.72 10.51
N ASP A 86 -5.90 0.87 11.12
CA ASP A 86 -5.42 -0.01 12.18
C ASP A 86 -4.31 -0.91 11.63
N PHE A 87 -3.27 -1.10 12.43
CA PHE A 87 -2.11 -1.87 12.02
C PHE A 87 -1.57 -2.73 13.16
N ASP A 88 -0.88 -3.80 12.76
CA ASP A 88 -0.06 -4.62 13.64
C ASP A 88 1.42 -4.32 13.36
N THR A 89 2.26 -4.61 14.33
CA THR A 89 3.72 -4.52 14.16
C THR A 89 4.28 -5.92 13.99
N ILE A 90 5.01 -6.13 12.90
CA ILE A 90 5.63 -7.42 12.60
C ILE A 90 7.10 -7.25 12.27
N VAL A 91 7.84 -8.37 12.22
CA VAL A 91 9.24 -8.38 11.80
C VAL A 91 9.33 -8.99 10.42
N VAL A 92 9.90 -8.26 9.47
CA VAL A 92 10.15 -8.73 8.10
C VAL A 92 11.64 -8.58 7.82
N ASP A 93 12.31 -9.69 7.55
CA ASP A 93 13.76 -9.72 7.29
C ASP A 93 14.58 -8.98 8.36
N GLY A 94 14.18 -9.12 9.63
CA GLY A 94 14.85 -8.49 10.75
C GLY A 94 14.48 -7.02 10.98
N LEU A 95 13.58 -6.46 10.20
CA LEU A 95 13.11 -5.08 10.35
C LEU A 95 11.70 -5.05 10.93
N ILE A 96 11.48 -4.12 11.86
CA ILE A 96 10.15 -3.89 12.43
C ILE A 96 9.36 -3.03 11.46
N VAL A 97 8.19 -3.51 11.03
CA VAL A 97 7.31 -2.82 10.10
C VAL A 97 5.87 -2.85 10.60
N ARG A 98 5.08 -1.89 10.16
CA ARG A 98 3.64 -1.85 10.40
C ARG A 98 2.91 -2.43 9.21
N ILE A 99 1.97 -3.31 9.48
CA ILE A 99 1.13 -3.93 8.46
C ILE A 99 -0.33 -3.70 8.83
N ILE A 100 -1.15 -3.36 7.84
CA ILE A 100 -2.59 -3.20 8.05
C ILE A 100 -3.17 -4.48 8.66
N THR A 101 -4.09 -4.36 9.63
CA THR A 101 -4.75 -5.54 10.20
C THR A 101 -5.59 -6.23 9.14
N LEU A 102 -5.83 -7.54 9.31
CA LEU A 102 -6.72 -8.28 8.39
C LEU A 102 -8.12 -7.67 8.35
N SER A 103 -8.65 -7.26 9.49
CA SER A 103 -9.96 -6.62 9.56
C SER A 103 -10.00 -5.32 8.77
N ALA A 104 -9.01 -4.44 8.96
CA ALA A 104 -8.93 -3.17 8.24
C ALA A 104 -8.71 -3.39 6.73
N LEU A 105 -7.90 -4.37 6.35
CA LEU A 105 -7.65 -4.70 4.95
C LEU A 105 -8.92 -5.22 4.27
N LYS A 106 -9.68 -6.08 4.95
CA LYS A 106 -10.97 -6.56 4.46
C LYS A 106 -11.94 -5.38 4.23
N GLN A 107 -12.07 -4.50 5.21
CA GLN A 107 -12.93 -3.32 5.09
C GLN A 107 -12.47 -2.40 3.96
N HIS A 108 -11.17 -2.25 3.78
CA HIS A 108 -10.60 -1.47 2.69
C HIS A 108 -11.09 -2.01 1.33
N TYR A 109 -10.96 -3.31 1.08
CA TYR A 109 -11.43 -3.91 -0.17
C TYR A 109 -12.95 -3.81 -0.33
N LEU A 110 -13.72 -4.04 0.73
CA LEU A 110 -15.18 -3.97 0.68
C LEU A 110 -15.70 -2.54 0.47
N SER A 111 -14.93 -1.53 0.86
CA SER A 111 -15.32 -0.12 0.69
C SER A 111 -15.13 0.38 -0.73
N LEU A 112 -14.45 -0.35 -1.60
CA LEU A 112 -14.20 0.08 -2.96
C LEU A 112 -15.50 0.06 -3.78
N ASP A 113 -15.86 1.22 -4.35
CA ASP A 113 -17.01 1.32 -5.25
C ASP A 113 -16.58 0.86 -6.65
N MET A 114 -17.02 -0.32 -7.03
CA MET A 114 -16.69 -0.91 -8.31
C MET A 114 -17.21 -0.13 -9.51
N ASN A 115 -18.18 0.76 -9.30
CA ASN A 115 -18.71 1.62 -10.36
C ASN A 115 -17.88 2.89 -10.57
N THR A 116 -17.23 3.40 -9.51
CA THR A 116 -16.46 4.64 -9.55
C THR A 116 -14.96 4.45 -9.65
N ILE A 117 -14.45 3.27 -9.37
CA ILE A 117 -13.03 2.94 -9.44
C ILE A 117 -12.45 3.22 -10.84
N GLY A 118 -13.28 3.23 -11.88
CA GLY A 118 -12.86 3.63 -13.21
C GLY A 118 -11.76 2.72 -13.72
N GLY A 119 -11.78 1.60 -13.81
CA GLY A 119 -10.81 0.68 -14.38
C GLY A 119 -11.51 -0.26 -15.33
N HIS A 120 -10.72 -0.99 -16.07
CA HIS A 120 -11.24 -2.04 -16.92
C HIS A 120 -11.55 -3.30 -16.08
N ASP A 121 -12.21 -4.26 -16.69
CA ASP A 121 -12.72 -5.46 -16.02
C ASP A 121 -11.65 -6.25 -15.26
N LYS A 122 -10.41 -6.25 -15.71
CA LYS A 122 -9.32 -6.95 -15.02
C LYS A 122 -9.09 -6.44 -13.61
N PHE A 123 -9.15 -5.12 -13.40
CA PHE A 123 -8.99 -4.54 -12.06
C PHE A 123 -10.15 -4.91 -11.16
N LYS A 124 -11.38 -4.85 -11.68
CA LYS A 124 -12.58 -5.24 -10.92
C LYS A 124 -12.52 -6.71 -10.52
N GLN A 125 -12.11 -7.58 -11.42
CA GLN A 125 -11.94 -9.02 -11.14
C GLN A 125 -10.87 -9.24 -10.08
N LYS A 126 -9.76 -8.50 -10.14
CA LYS A 126 -8.71 -8.57 -9.13
C LYS A 126 -9.26 -8.23 -7.73
N ILE A 127 -10.04 -7.17 -7.61
CA ILE A 127 -10.63 -6.78 -6.33
C ILE A 127 -11.60 -7.84 -5.83
N MET A 128 -12.46 -8.38 -6.69
CA MET A 128 -13.37 -9.45 -6.31
C MET A 128 -12.64 -10.71 -5.83
N THR A 129 -11.56 -11.08 -6.50
CA THR A 129 -10.71 -12.19 -6.08
C THR A 129 -10.11 -11.94 -4.70
N ARG A 130 -9.63 -10.71 -4.43
CA ARG A 130 -9.07 -10.33 -3.14
C ARG A 130 -10.12 -10.42 -2.04
N ILE A 131 -11.34 -9.92 -2.28
CA ILE A 131 -12.44 -10.01 -1.31
C ILE A 131 -12.73 -11.46 -0.94
N ASN A 132 -12.70 -12.37 -1.92
CA ASN A 132 -12.95 -13.79 -1.67
C ASN A 132 -11.89 -14.46 -0.79
N LEU A 133 -10.68 -13.91 -0.71
CA LEU A 133 -9.63 -14.45 0.16
C LEU A 133 -9.98 -14.35 1.65
N PHE A 134 -10.91 -13.48 2.02
CA PHE A 134 -11.33 -13.28 3.41
C PHE A 134 -12.51 -14.15 3.82
N LYS A 135 -13.01 -14.97 2.93
CA LYS A 135 -14.17 -15.83 3.20
C LYS A 135 -13.72 -17.26 3.68
#